data_02f6f20f35e56ee74fd35c4386ad75e5
#
_entry.id   02f6f20f35e56ee74fd35c4386ad75e5
#
_cell.length_a   1.000
_cell.length_b   1.000
_cell.length_c   1.000
_cell.angle_alpha   90.00
_cell.angle_beta   90.00
_cell.angle_gamma   90.00
#
_symmetry.space_group_name_H-M   'P 1'
#
loop_
_entity.id
_entity.type
_entity.pdbx_description
1 polymer ?
#
loop_
_entity_poly.entity_id
_entity_poly.type
_entity_poly.pdbx_seq_one_letter_code
_entity_poly.pdbx_strand_id
1 'polypeptide(L)'
;MTLEAMHDKVALVTGGSNGIGAGVATRLREAGALVVVADVDDDAGKELAETIGASFVHCDVRSLDEVQAAVDHAVATYGGLDLAHLNAGVTTGCGLGDDFDVDRYRRAMGINLDGVVFGVHAALPALVARGGGQIVATASMAGIVAPAIDPVYVANKHAVVGLVRSLGAEYAATGIRINALCPSFAETAIIAEARPMLEELQFPILDVADVVDTFVSIVDGDGTGECWFVIPGRESEPFRFRNAPGPRQR
;
A
#
# COMPACT_ATOMS: atom_id res chain seq x y z
N MET A 1 -7.46 2.05 -16.09
CA MET A 1 -6.06 2.19 -16.57
C MET A 1 -5.43 0.83 -16.38
N THR A 2 -4.82 0.25 -17.38
CA THR A 2 -4.16 -1.06 -17.28
C THR A 2 -2.64 -0.89 -17.16
N LEU A 3 -1.92 -1.95 -16.78
CA LEU A 3 -0.45 -1.92 -16.72
C LEU A 3 0.16 -1.57 -18.07
N GLU A 4 -0.40 -2.08 -19.17
CA GLU A 4 0.03 -1.72 -20.53
C GLU A 4 -0.18 -0.23 -20.84
N ALA A 5 -1.19 0.39 -20.24
CA ALA A 5 -1.48 1.81 -20.37
C ALA A 5 -0.63 2.69 -19.41
N MET A 6 0.28 2.09 -18.63
CA MET A 6 1.18 2.83 -17.73
C MET A 6 2.38 3.48 -18.46
N HIS A 7 2.59 3.20 -19.72
CA HIS A 7 3.63 3.89 -20.49
C HIS A 7 3.45 5.41 -20.43
N ASP A 8 4.49 6.14 -20.05
CA ASP A 8 4.51 7.60 -19.82
C ASP A 8 3.55 8.10 -18.70
N LYS A 9 2.96 7.20 -17.90
CA LYS A 9 2.19 7.54 -16.72
C LYS A 9 3.08 7.69 -15.51
N VAL A 10 2.67 8.57 -14.60
CA VAL A 10 3.46 8.91 -13.40
C VAL A 10 2.95 8.12 -12.20
N ALA A 11 3.84 7.41 -11.55
CA ALA A 11 3.55 6.62 -10.36
C ALA A 11 4.44 7.03 -9.18
N LEU A 12 3.84 7.16 -7.99
CA LEU A 12 4.52 7.33 -6.71
C LEU A 12 4.38 6.05 -5.88
N VAL A 13 5.49 5.55 -5.32
CA VAL A 13 5.51 4.36 -4.45
C VAL A 13 6.15 4.72 -3.12
N THR A 14 5.38 4.70 -2.02
CA THR A 14 5.90 4.89 -0.66
C THR A 14 6.39 3.58 -0.06
N GLY A 15 7.46 3.63 0.78
CA GLY A 15 8.15 2.40 1.21
C GLY A 15 8.69 1.66 -0.01
N GLY A 16 9.17 2.42 -1.00
CA GLY A 16 9.49 1.93 -2.33
C GLY A 16 10.88 1.35 -2.48
N SER A 17 11.76 1.47 -1.47
CA SER A 17 13.16 1.03 -1.58
C SER A 17 13.36 -0.48 -1.42
N ASN A 18 12.41 -1.18 -0.78
CA ASN A 18 12.55 -2.60 -0.44
C ASN A 18 11.25 -3.40 -0.61
N GLY A 19 11.36 -4.72 -0.63
CA GLY A 19 10.25 -5.67 -0.57
C GLY A 19 9.19 -5.43 -1.64
N ILE A 20 7.90 -5.37 -1.23
CA ILE A 20 6.76 -5.20 -2.13
C ILE A 20 6.86 -3.88 -2.90
N GLY A 21 7.24 -2.77 -2.21
CA GLY A 21 7.37 -1.47 -2.84
C GLY A 21 8.40 -1.45 -3.97
N ALA A 22 9.59 -2.02 -3.73
CA ALA A 22 10.62 -2.14 -4.75
C ALA A 22 10.17 -3.02 -5.93
N GLY A 23 9.51 -4.14 -5.65
CA GLY A 23 8.95 -5.01 -6.69
C GLY A 23 7.91 -4.29 -7.55
N VAL A 24 7.00 -3.52 -6.93
CA VAL A 24 6.01 -2.72 -7.66
C VAL A 24 6.66 -1.60 -8.46
N ALA A 25 7.63 -0.86 -7.88
CA ALA A 25 8.36 0.19 -8.59
C ALA A 25 9.06 -0.35 -9.84
N THR A 26 9.73 -1.50 -9.71
CA THR A 26 10.39 -2.19 -10.82
C THR A 26 9.38 -2.57 -11.90
N ARG A 27 8.29 -3.22 -11.53
CA ARG A 27 7.25 -3.66 -12.49
C ARG A 27 6.61 -2.49 -13.24
N LEU A 28 6.36 -1.37 -12.56
CA LEU A 28 5.84 -0.16 -13.18
C LEU A 28 6.85 0.44 -14.17
N ARG A 29 8.15 0.46 -13.83
CA ARG A 29 9.20 0.90 -14.75
C ARG A 29 9.32 0.02 -15.97
N GLU A 30 9.24 -1.30 -15.82
CA GLU A 30 9.22 -2.26 -16.93
C GLU A 30 8.04 -2.03 -17.89
N ALA A 31 6.90 -1.56 -17.37
CA ALA A 31 5.75 -1.15 -18.15
C ALA A 31 5.88 0.25 -18.78
N GLY A 32 7.02 0.92 -18.60
CA GLY A 32 7.30 2.25 -19.16
C GLY A 32 6.77 3.43 -18.34
N ALA A 33 6.30 3.21 -17.10
CA ALA A 33 5.86 4.29 -16.23
C ALA A 33 7.03 5.18 -15.77
N LEU A 34 6.77 6.43 -15.47
CA LEU A 34 7.67 7.37 -14.81
C LEU A 34 7.47 7.20 -13.30
N VAL A 35 8.44 6.61 -12.60
CA VAL A 35 8.27 6.22 -11.19
C VAL A 35 9.06 7.13 -10.26
N VAL A 36 8.40 7.54 -9.17
CA VAL A 36 9.02 8.15 -8.00
C VAL A 36 9.04 7.12 -6.87
N VAL A 37 10.23 6.73 -6.44
CA VAL A 37 10.47 5.93 -5.24
C VAL A 37 10.56 6.86 -4.04
N ALA A 38 9.69 6.70 -3.05
CA ALA A 38 9.66 7.51 -1.84
C ALA A 38 9.92 6.61 -0.62
N ASP A 39 10.95 6.88 0.15
CA ASP A 39 11.35 6.08 1.31
C ASP A 39 12.19 6.90 2.30
N VAL A 40 12.32 6.41 3.54
CA VAL A 40 13.24 6.94 4.55
C VAL A 40 14.66 6.36 4.39
N ASP A 41 14.82 5.25 3.68
CA ASP A 41 16.10 4.61 3.40
C ASP A 41 16.71 5.22 2.13
N ASP A 42 17.50 6.27 2.33
CA ASP A 42 18.12 7.03 1.26
C ASP A 42 19.07 6.20 0.39
N ASP A 43 19.83 5.31 1.02
CA ASP A 43 20.85 4.54 0.31
C ASP A 43 20.19 3.49 -0.58
N ALA A 44 19.32 2.66 -0.02
CA ALA A 44 18.59 1.65 -0.79
C ALA A 44 17.66 2.28 -1.85
N GLY A 45 17.02 3.41 -1.52
CA GLY A 45 16.12 4.10 -2.44
C GLY A 45 16.84 4.71 -3.64
N LYS A 46 18.01 5.32 -3.45
CA LYS A 46 18.85 5.87 -4.52
C LYS A 46 19.42 4.76 -5.41
N GLU A 47 19.92 3.67 -4.80
CA GLU A 47 20.43 2.52 -5.53
C GLU A 47 19.36 1.87 -6.42
N LEU A 48 18.16 1.66 -5.87
CA LEU A 48 17.05 1.12 -6.66
C LEU A 48 16.66 2.06 -7.78
N ALA A 49 16.47 3.37 -7.48
CA ALA A 49 16.06 4.36 -8.47
C ALA A 49 17.05 4.46 -9.63
N GLU A 50 18.36 4.42 -9.36
CA GLU A 50 19.40 4.38 -10.40
C GLU A 50 19.29 3.09 -11.22
N THR A 51 19.12 1.94 -10.57
CA THR A 51 19.06 0.62 -11.21
C THR A 51 17.89 0.52 -12.20
N ILE A 52 16.70 1.01 -11.81
CA ILE A 52 15.49 0.89 -12.64
C ILE A 52 15.22 2.15 -13.49
N GLY A 53 16.03 3.19 -13.39
CA GLY A 53 15.81 4.46 -14.10
C GLY A 53 14.59 5.24 -13.59
N ALA A 54 14.38 5.25 -12.27
CA ALA A 54 13.35 6.01 -11.57
C ALA A 54 13.94 7.27 -10.90
N SER A 55 13.11 8.13 -10.29
CA SER A 55 13.58 9.15 -9.36
C SER A 55 13.37 8.70 -7.91
N PHE A 56 14.20 9.22 -7.01
CA PHE A 56 14.08 8.99 -5.57
C PHE A 56 13.79 10.30 -4.83
N VAL A 57 12.97 10.21 -3.78
CA VAL A 57 12.74 11.28 -2.82
C VAL A 57 12.73 10.72 -1.41
N HIS A 58 13.44 11.37 -0.47
CA HIS A 58 13.32 11.05 0.95
C HIS A 58 11.91 11.35 1.43
N CYS A 59 11.27 10.42 2.12
CA CYS A 59 9.90 10.59 2.61
C CYS A 59 9.63 9.76 3.86
N ASP A 60 9.51 10.42 5.01
CA ASP A 60 8.87 9.82 6.18
C ASP A 60 7.37 10.01 6.06
N VAL A 61 6.64 8.93 5.82
CA VAL A 61 5.18 8.96 5.63
C VAL A 61 4.40 9.42 6.87
N ARG A 62 5.05 9.55 8.03
CA ARG A 62 4.48 10.14 9.25
C ARG A 62 4.41 11.68 9.19
N SER A 63 5.09 12.29 8.23
CA SER A 63 5.14 13.73 8.00
C SER A 63 4.25 14.07 6.78
N LEU A 64 3.15 14.78 7.01
CA LEU A 64 2.29 15.25 5.92
C LEU A 64 3.07 16.12 4.93
N ASP A 65 3.98 16.97 5.43
CA ASP A 65 4.77 17.87 4.58
C ASP A 65 5.71 17.08 3.66
N GLU A 66 6.30 15.98 4.13
CA GLU A 66 7.18 15.15 3.30
C GLU A 66 6.38 14.32 2.28
N VAL A 67 5.22 13.81 2.67
CA VAL A 67 4.31 13.13 1.73
C VAL A 67 3.83 14.09 0.64
N GLN A 68 3.48 15.33 1.01
CA GLN A 68 3.12 16.36 0.03
C GLN A 68 4.31 16.69 -0.89
N ALA A 69 5.51 16.84 -0.33
CA ALA A 69 6.71 17.08 -1.11
C ALA A 69 7.02 15.94 -2.10
N ALA A 70 6.75 14.68 -1.74
CA ALA A 70 6.90 13.54 -2.65
C ALA A 70 5.92 13.60 -3.84
N VAL A 71 4.66 13.99 -3.60
CA VAL A 71 3.68 14.22 -4.67
C VAL A 71 4.08 15.42 -5.52
N ASP A 72 4.50 16.52 -4.90
CA ASP A 72 4.95 17.73 -5.61
C ASP A 72 6.18 17.44 -6.48
N HIS A 73 7.09 16.57 -6.01
CA HIS A 73 8.22 16.10 -6.80
C HIS A 73 7.77 15.35 -8.06
N ALA A 74 6.78 14.46 -7.94
CA ALA A 74 6.21 13.76 -9.10
C ALA A 74 5.60 14.74 -10.11
N VAL A 75 4.82 15.69 -9.63
CA VAL A 75 4.19 16.74 -10.47
C VAL A 75 5.24 17.62 -11.14
N ALA A 76 6.24 18.09 -10.40
CA ALA A 76 7.28 18.97 -10.93
C ALA A 76 8.20 18.27 -11.94
N THR A 77 8.54 16.99 -11.68
CA THR A 77 9.49 16.24 -12.51
C THR A 77 8.83 15.67 -13.76
N TYR A 78 7.59 15.18 -13.64
CA TYR A 78 6.92 14.41 -14.69
C TYR A 78 5.58 14.99 -15.15
N GLY A 79 5.14 16.11 -14.58
CA GLY A 79 3.95 16.84 -15.03
C GLY A 79 2.63 16.36 -14.45
N GLY A 80 2.62 15.48 -13.45
CA GLY A 80 1.39 15.01 -12.79
C GLY A 80 1.56 13.74 -11.99
N LEU A 81 0.44 13.16 -11.56
CA LEU A 81 0.38 11.88 -10.88
C LEU A 81 -0.81 11.08 -11.44
N ASP A 82 -0.60 9.83 -11.84
CA ASP A 82 -1.62 8.94 -12.37
C ASP A 82 -1.91 7.76 -11.43
N LEU A 83 -0.90 7.36 -10.60
CA LEU A 83 -1.02 6.26 -9.65
C LEU A 83 -0.22 6.56 -8.37
N ALA A 84 -0.82 6.30 -7.20
CA ALA A 84 -0.12 6.29 -5.92
C ALA A 84 -0.22 4.89 -5.29
N HIS A 85 0.92 4.25 -5.03
CA HIS A 85 1.01 3.03 -4.22
C HIS A 85 1.46 3.40 -2.80
N LEU A 86 0.50 3.43 -1.88
CA LEU A 86 0.72 3.74 -0.47
C LEU A 86 1.09 2.45 0.27
N ASN A 87 2.38 2.13 0.25
CA ASN A 87 2.86 0.81 0.64
C ASN A 87 3.65 0.79 1.95
N ALA A 88 4.24 1.90 2.38
CA ALA A 88 5.03 1.95 3.61
C ALA A 88 4.30 1.29 4.79
N GLY A 89 4.99 0.41 5.51
CA GLY A 89 4.39 -0.33 6.62
C GLY A 89 5.41 -1.03 7.50
N VAL A 90 5.05 -1.23 8.77
CA VAL A 90 5.86 -1.91 9.79
C VAL A 90 4.97 -2.73 10.71
N THR A 91 5.55 -3.73 11.41
CA THR A 91 4.92 -4.36 12.59
C THR A 91 4.91 -3.39 13.77
N THR A 92 4.04 -3.62 14.76
CA THR A 92 4.03 -2.80 15.98
C THR A 92 5.30 -3.06 16.80
N GLY A 93 5.75 -4.31 16.89
CA GLY A 93 6.94 -4.70 17.63
C GLY A 93 6.79 -4.60 19.15
N CYS A 94 5.54 -4.48 19.66
CA CYS A 94 5.22 -4.56 21.10
C CYS A 94 3.81 -5.12 21.29
N GLY A 95 3.58 -5.69 22.47
CA GLY A 95 2.26 -6.16 22.91
C GLY A 95 1.42 -5.06 23.56
N LEU A 96 0.31 -5.47 24.16
CA LEU A 96 -0.50 -4.67 25.08
C LEU A 96 -0.28 -5.18 26.50
N GLY A 97 -0.51 -4.34 27.50
CA GLY A 97 -0.21 -4.67 28.90
C GLY A 97 1.23 -4.35 29.29
N ASP A 98 1.92 -5.29 29.95
CA ASP A 98 3.27 -5.05 30.49
C ASP A 98 4.32 -4.79 29.40
N ASP A 99 4.11 -5.31 28.21
CA ASP A 99 5.01 -5.13 27.06
C ASP A 99 4.63 -3.92 26.18
N PHE A 100 3.72 -3.06 26.64
CA PHE A 100 3.29 -1.91 25.87
C PHE A 100 4.37 -0.83 25.78
N ASP A 101 4.75 -0.47 24.56
CA ASP A 101 5.67 0.62 24.25
C ASP A 101 4.92 1.69 23.44
N VAL A 102 4.72 2.85 24.03
CA VAL A 102 3.96 3.95 23.45
C VAL A 102 4.63 4.53 22.18
N ASP A 103 5.96 4.50 22.11
CA ASP A 103 6.69 5.06 20.96
C ASP A 103 6.64 4.09 19.77
N ARG A 104 6.75 2.78 20.03
CA ARG A 104 6.51 1.76 19.00
C ARG A 104 5.07 1.78 18.51
N TYR A 105 4.10 1.89 19.42
CA TYR A 105 2.69 2.07 19.07
C TYR A 105 2.49 3.28 18.16
N ARG A 106 2.96 4.47 18.56
CA ARG A 106 2.83 5.71 17.78
C ARG A 106 3.52 5.61 16.42
N ARG A 107 4.71 5.00 16.41
CA ARG A 107 5.44 4.74 15.14
C ARG A 107 4.61 3.88 14.20
N ALA A 108 4.04 2.78 14.68
CA ALA A 108 3.22 1.89 13.85
C ALA A 108 1.93 2.57 13.35
N MET A 109 1.23 3.32 14.22
CA MET A 109 0.06 4.11 13.84
C MET A 109 0.41 5.15 12.77
N GLY A 110 1.47 5.93 12.99
CA GLY A 110 1.92 6.97 12.08
C GLY A 110 2.32 6.43 10.70
N ILE A 111 3.02 5.29 10.64
CA ILE A 111 3.42 4.70 9.36
C ILE A 111 2.25 4.00 8.68
N ASN A 112 1.56 3.09 9.39
CA ASN A 112 0.60 2.17 8.77
C ASN A 112 -0.76 2.82 8.47
N LEU A 113 -1.17 3.85 9.23
CA LEU A 113 -2.46 4.50 9.08
C LEU A 113 -2.32 5.96 8.63
N ASP A 114 -1.61 6.80 9.40
CA ASP A 114 -1.49 8.22 9.06
C ASP A 114 -0.79 8.39 7.70
N GLY A 115 0.24 7.59 7.41
CA GLY A 115 0.93 7.59 6.11
C GLY A 115 0.00 7.27 4.93
N VAL A 116 -0.98 6.37 5.12
CA VAL A 116 -2.01 6.12 4.09
C VAL A 116 -2.97 7.29 3.98
N VAL A 117 -3.43 7.85 5.10
CA VAL A 117 -4.32 9.03 5.12
C VAL A 117 -3.65 10.23 4.46
N PHE A 118 -2.41 10.53 4.81
CA PHE A 118 -1.62 11.63 4.22
C PHE A 118 -1.35 11.39 2.75
N GLY A 119 -1.03 10.15 2.37
CA GLY A 119 -0.83 9.76 0.98
C GLY A 119 -2.08 9.97 0.13
N VAL A 120 -3.26 9.56 0.61
CA VAL A 120 -4.54 9.83 -0.06
C VAL A 120 -4.77 11.33 -0.17
N HIS A 121 -4.61 12.08 0.94
CA HIS A 121 -4.83 13.53 0.97
C HIS A 121 -3.95 14.26 -0.04
N ALA A 122 -2.66 13.96 -0.09
CA ALA A 122 -1.72 14.60 -1.00
C ALA A 122 -1.92 14.19 -2.48
N ALA A 123 -2.24 12.91 -2.74
CA ALA A 123 -2.38 12.41 -4.10
C ALA A 123 -3.68 12.87 -4.78
N LEU A 124 -4.79 13.00 -4.06
CA LEU A 124 -6.11 13.30 -4.63
C LEU A 124 -6.13 14.55 -5.52
N PRO A 125 -5.58 15.73 -5.13
CA PRO A 125 -5.58 16.90 -5.99
C PRO A 125 -4.83 16.69 -7.31
N ALA A 126 -3.70 15.98 -7.29
CA ALA A 126 -2.91 15.69 -8.47
C ALA A 126 -3.63 14.72 -9.42
N LEU A 127 -4.28 13.67 -8.87
CA LEU A 127 -5.11 12.73 -9.65
C LEU A 127 -6.32 13.43 -10.27
N VAL A 128 -7.01 14.31 -9.53
CA VAL A 128 -8.11 15.12 -10.06
C VAL A 128 -7.64 16.00 -11.21
N ALA A 129 -6.48 16.66 -11.07
CA ALA A 129 -5.90 17.50 -12.11
C ALA A 129 -5.55 16.71 -13.39
N ARG A 130 -5.27 15.41 -13.27
CA ARG A 130 -5.05 14.48 -14.40
C ARG A 130 -6.36 13.95 -15.03
N GLY A 131 -7.52 14.24 -14.41
CA GLY A 131 -8.83 13.76 -14.85
C GLY A 131 -9.17 12.33 -14.37
N GLY A 132 -8.49 11.85 -13.35
CA GLY A 132 -8.67 10.52 -12.77
C GLY A 132 -7.34 9.83 -12.47
N GLY A 133 -7.40 8.59 -11.99
CA GLY A 133 -6.21 7.81 -11.65
C GLY A 133 -6.48 6.71 -10.62
N GLN A 134 -5.43 6.25 -9.94
CA GLN A 134 -5.56 5.15 -8.99
C GLN A 134 -4.76 5.38 -7.71
N ILE A 135 -5.33 4.90 -6.60
CA ILE A 135 -4.61 4.71 -5.33
C ILE A 135 -4.72 3.23 -4.96
N VAL A 136 -3.58 2.60 -4.70
CA VAL A 136 -3.52 1.25 -4.13
C VAL A 136 -2.83 1.34 -2.78
N ALA A 137 -3.54 0.99 -1.70
CA ALA A 137 -2.97 0.97 -0.36
C ALA A 137 -2.59 -0.46 0.05
N THR A 138 -1.38 -0.68 0.54
CA THR A 138 -0.98 -1.97 1.11
C THR A 138 -1.56 -2.12 2.52
N ALA A 139 -2.69 -2.85 2.59
CA ALA A 139 -3.26 -3.31 3.84
C ALA A 139 -2.55 -4.62 4.30
N SER A 140 -3.29 -5.66 4.58
CA SER A 140 -2.83 -7.01 4.93
C SER A 140 -4.04 -7.95 5.04
N MET A 141 -3.82 -9.26 5.01
CA MET A 141 -4.81 -10.22 5.50
C MET A 141 -5.22 -9.92 6.94
N ALA A 142 -4.34 -9.35 7.76
CA ALA A 142 -4.65 -8.86 9.11
C ALA A 142 -5.66 -7.70 9.12
N GLY A 143 -5.98 -7.07 8.00
CA GLY A 143 -7.07 -6.10 7.86
C GLY A 143 -8.42 -6.72 7.51
N ILE A 144 -8.44 -8.01 7.16
CA ILE A 144 -9.64 -8.78 6.79
C ILE A 144 -10.01 -9.78 7.88
N VAL A 145 -8.98 -10.45 8.43
CA VAL A 145 -9.11 -11.39 9.56
C VAL A 145 -8.35 -10.85 10.77
N ALA A 146 -8.64 -11.36 11.96
CA ALA A 146 -8.04 -10.89 13.20
C ALA A 146 -7.15 -11.98 13.83
N PRO A 147 -5.95 -12.23 13.31
CA PRO A 147 -5.02 -13.17 13.92
C PRO A 147 -4.54 -12.65 15.28
N ALA A 148 -4.31 -13.55 16.24
CA ALA A 148 -3.88 -13.19 17.59
C ALA A 148 -2.34 -13.02 17.68
N ILE A 149 -1.75 -12.27 16.77
CA ILE A 149 -0.28 -12.10 16.70
C ILE A 149 0.12 -10.69 17.11
N ASP A 150 -0.45 -9.67 16.47
CA ASP A 150 -0.16 -8.24 16.72
C ASP A 150 -1.48 -7.45 16.68
N PRO A 151 -2.18 -7.31 17.82
CA PRO A 151 -3.49 -6.65 17.83
C PRO A 151 -3.49 -5.20 17.36
N VAL A 152 -2.41 -4.46 17.58
CA VAL A 152 -2.28 -3.07 17.13
C VAL A 152 -2.10 -3.02 15.61
N TYR A 153 -1.25 -3.87 15.06
CA TYR A 153 -1.10 -4.02 13.61
C TYR A 153 -2.43 -4.45 12.95
N VAL A 154 -3.14 -5.40 13.56
CA VAL A 154 -4.49 -5.80 13.12
C VAL A 154 -5.43 -4.60 13.08
N ALA A 155 -5.46 -3.80 14.15
CA ALA A 155 -6.30 -2.59 14.19
C ALA A 155 -5.93 -1.58 13.10
N ASN A 156 -4.62 -1.32 12.88
CA ASN A 156 -4.13 -0.47 11.80
C ASN A 156 -4.62 -0.95 10.43
N LYS A 157 -4.43 -2.23 10.12
CA LYS A 157 -4.77 -2.77 8.80
C LYS A 157 -6.28 -2.89 8.58
N HIS A 158 -7.08 -3.11 9.64
CA HIS A 158 -8.55 -2.97 9.58
C HIS A 158 -8.98 -1.53 9.30
N ALA A 159 -8.29 -0.53 9.89
CA ALA A 159 -8.56 0.87 9.62
C ALA A 159 -8.29 1.22 8.15
N VAL A 160 -7.18 0.76 7.57
CA VAL A 160 -6.85 0.94 6.14
C VAL A 160 -7.91 0.29 5.25
N VAL A 161 -8.35 -0.94 5.54
CA VAL A 161 -9.43 -1.62 4.81
C VAL A 161 -10.73 -0.82 4.89
N GLY A 162 -11.10 -0.32 6.07
CA GLY A 162 -12.28 0.53 6.26
C GLY A 162 -12.20 1.83 5.47
N LEU A 163 -11.04 2.50 5.52
CA LEU A 163 -10.76 3.74 4.79
C LEU A 163 -10.89 3.54 3.28
N VAL A 164 -10.22 2.55 2.71
CA VAL A 164 -10.24 2.24 1.26
C VAL A 164 -11.66 1.96 0.77
N ARG A 165 -12.44 1.16 1.50
CA ARG A 165 -13.83 0.85 1.15
C ARG A 165 -14.73 2.08 1.16
N SER A 166 -14.53 2.99 2.11
CA SER A 166 -15.26 4.25 2.21
C SER A 166 -14.89 5.20 1.07
N LEU A 167 -13.59 5.41 0.84
CA LEU A 167 -13.10 6.29 -0.21
C LEU A 167 -13.44 5.77 -1.62
N GLY A 168 -13.37 4.47 -1.85
CA GLY A 168 -13.78 3.88 -3.13
C GLY A 168 -15.23 4.20 -3.49
N ALA A 169 -16.13 4.17 -2.50
CA ALA A 169 -17.53 4.56 -2.70
C ALA A 169 -17.68 6.08 -2.92
N GLU A 170 -16.92 6.91 -2.18
CA GLU A 170 -16.97 8.37 -2.27
C GLU A 170 -16.47 8.89 -3.62
N TYR A 171 -15.36 8.32 -4.11
CA TYR A 171 -14.70 8.78 -5.35
C TYR A 171 -15.12 8.02 -6.61
N ALA A 172 -16.04 7.05 -6.54
CA ALA A 172 -16.47 6.23 -7.68
C ALA A 172 -16.88 7.02 -8.94
N ALA A 173 -17.49 8.21 -8.75
CA ALA A 173 -17.95 9.05 -9.86
C ALA A 173 -16.89 10.02 -10.42
N THR A 174 -15.70 10.07 -9.83
CA THR A 174 -14.65 11.06 -10.17
C THR A 174 -13.61 10.55 -11.14
N GLY A 175 -13.68 9.28 -11.55
CA GLY A 175 -12.64 8.62 -12.33
C GLY A 175 -11.41 8.20 -11.52
N ILE A 176 -11.47 8.33 -10.17
CA ILE A 176 -10.41 7.87 -9.27
C ILE A 176 -10.84 6.54 -8.65
N ARG A 177 -10.00 5.51 -8.80
CA ARG A 177 -10.18 4.20 -8.18
C ARG A 177 -9.26 4.05 -6.97
N ILE A 178 -9.79 3.54 -5.87
CA ILE A 178 -9.03 3.39 -4.61
C ILE A 178 -9.27 1.97 -4.10
N ASN A 179 -8.20 1.16 -4.06
CA ASN A 179 -8.27 -0.26 -3.70
C ASN A 179 -7.19 -0.62 -2.68
N ALA A 180 -7.36 -1.75 -1.99
CA ALA A 180 -6.40 -2.29 -1.04
C ALA A 180 -5.79 -3.60 -1.52
N LEU A 181 -4.48 -3.71 -1.40
CA LEU A 181 -3.70 -4.93 -1.53
C LEU A 181 -3.54 -5.56 -0.14
N CYS A 182 -3.99 -6.79 0.05
CA CYS A 182 -4.08 -7.47 1.34
C CYS A 182 -3.25 -8.77 1.36
N PRO A 183 -1.91 -8.69 1.35
CA PRO A 183 -1.08 -9.88 1.36
C PRO A 183 -1.11 -10.61 2.71
N SER A 184 -0.92 -11.92 2.66
CA SER A 184 -0.47 -12.75 3.77
C SER A 184 1.02 -12.46 4.05
N PHE A 185 1.71 -13.36 4.75
CA PHE A 185 3.14 -13.19 4.98
C PHE A 185 3.90 -13.29 3.65
N ALA A 186 4.61 -12.22 3.30
CA ALA A 186 5.45 -12.13 2.10
C ALA A 186 6.93 -12.00 2.48
N GLU A 187 7.81 -12.51 1.63
CA GLU A 187 9.26 -12.54 1.82
C GLU A 187 9.86 -11.12 1.80
N THR A 188 9.76 -10.45 2.93
CA THR A 188 10.20 -9.07 3.14
C THR A 188 10.79 -8.89 4.53
N ALA A 189 11.46 -7.79 4.79
CA ALA A 189 12.02 -7.48 6.10
C ALA A 189 10.95 -7.43 7.23
N ILE A 190 9.69 -7.16 6.91
CA ILE A 190 8.61 -7.06 7.89
C ILE A 190 8.32 -8.39 8.60
N ILE A 191 8.61 -9.54 7.99
CA ILE A 191 8.39 -10.86 8.60
C ILE A 191 9.61 -11.41 9.35
N ALA A 192 10.73 -10.67 9.40
CA ALA A 192 11.98 -11.19 9.97
C ALA A 192 11.81 -11.72 11.39
N GLU A 193 11.07 -11.00 12.24
CA GLU A 193 10.80 -11.43 13.64
C GLU A 193 9.82 -12.61 13.71
N ALA A 194 8.87 -12.71 12.78
CA ALA A 194 7.88 -13.79 12.74
C ALA A 194 8.40 -15.06 12.03
N ARG A 195 9.48 -14.95 11.24
CA ARG A 195 10.01 -16.05 10.43
C ARG A 195 10.23 -17.37 11.20
N PRO A 196 10.90 -17.40 12.36
CA PRO A 196 11.10 -18.67 13.07
C PRO A 196 9.78 -19.36 13.44
N MET A 197 8.76 -18.60 13.84
CA MET A 197 7.43 -19.11 14.14
C MET A 197 6.73 -19.64 12.87
N LEU A 198 6.84 -18.93 11.76
CA LEU A 198 6.24 -19.35 10.48
C LEU A 198 6.87 -20.65 9.98
N GLU A 199 8.19 -20.81 10.11
CA GLU A 199 8.92 -22.03 9.75
C GLU A 199 8.52 -23.22 10.65
N GLU A 200 8.42 -23.01 11.97
CA GLU A 200 7.95 -24.03 12.91
C GLU A 200 6.53 -24.52 12.59
N LEU A 201 5.65 -23.58 12.23
CA LEU A 201 4.26 -23.88 11.86
C LEU A 201 4.14 -24.36 10.40
N GLN A 202 5.23 -24.44 9.66
CA GLN A 202 5.22 -24.74 8.22
C GLN A 202 4.24 -23.84 7.45
N PHE A 203 4.10 -22.58 7.90
CA PHE A 203 3.20 -21.64 7.26
C PHE A 203 3.81 -21.15 5.94
N PRO A 204 3.10 -21.24 4.82
CA PRO A 204 3.63 -20.87 3.53
C PRO A 204 3.81 -19.34 3.44
N ILE A 205 4.96 -18.90 2.94
CA ILE A 205 5.33 -17.50 2.74
C ILE A 205 5.22 -17.20 1.24
N LEU A 206 4.63 -16.05 0.89
CA LEU A 206 4.51 -15.55 -0.47
C LEU A 206 5.86 -15.05 -0.99
N ASP A 207 6.14 -15.31 -2.24
CA ASP A 207 7.15 -14.52 -2.95
C ASP A 207 6.64 -13.10 -3.18
N VAL A 208 7.55 -12.13 -3.20
CA VAL A 208 7.18 -10.72 -3.53
C VAL A 208 6.53 -10.64 -4.90
N ALA A 209 6.94 -11.48 -5.86
CA ALA A 209 6.37 -11.54 -7.19
C ALA A 209 4.86 -11.83 -7.19
N ASP A 210 4.37 -12.74 -6.34
CA ASP A 210 2.94 -13.06 -6.22
C ASP A 210 2.12 -11.83 -5.80
N VAL A 211 2.69 -11.02 -4.89
CA VAL A 211 2.06 -9.79 -4.41
C VAL A 211 2.06 -8.72 -5.49
N VAL A 212 3.14 -8.60 -6.24
CA VAL A 212 3.27 -7.67 -7.38
C VAL A 212 2.30 -8.04 -8.50
N ASP A 213 2.13 -9.32 -8.82
CA ASP A 213 1.15 -9.77 -9.83
C ASP A 213 -0.29 -9.46 -9.41
N THR A 214 -0.60 -9.56 -8.12
CA THR A 214 -1.90 -9.11 -7.60
C THR A 214 -2.06 -7.59 -7.69
N PHE A 215 -1.01 -6.81 -7.38
CA PHE A 215 -1.03 -5.36 -7.59
C PHE A 215 -1.34 -5.02 -9.06
N VAL A 216 -0.74 -5.72 -10.02
CA VAL A 216 -1.03 -5.58 -11.46
C VAL A 216 -2.50 -5.88 -11.74
N SER A 217 -3.05 -6.95 -11.17
CA SER A 217 -4.47 -7.31 -11.33
C SER A 217 -5.41 -6.22 -10.79
N ILE A 218 -5.05 -5.55 -9.69
CA ILE A 218 -5.79 -4.38 -9.15
C ILE A 218 -5.72 -3.20 -10.14
N VAL A 219 -4.54 -2.92 -10.69
CA VAL A 219 -4.35 -1.82 -11.65
C VAL A 219 -5.12 -2.08 -12.94
N ASP A 220 -5.14 -3.30 -13.42
CA ASP A 220 -5.82 -3.73 -14.64
C ASP A 220 -7.35 -3.82 -14.48
N GLY A 221 -7.83 -4.08 -13.28
CA GLY A 221 -9.25 -4.13 -12.97
C GLY A 221 -9.97 -2.80 -13.13
N ASP A 222 -11.28 -2.80 -13.00
CA ASP A 222 -12.15 -1.63 -13.06
C ASP A 222 -12.86 -1.32 -11.72
N GLY A 223 -12.67 -2.17 -10.72
CA GLY A 223 -13.24 -2.03 -9.38
C GLY A 223 -12.67 -0.87 -8.57
N THR A 224 -13.45 -0.40 -7.60
CA THR A 224 -13.02 0.57 -6.59
C THR A 224 -13.64 0.24 -5.22
N GLY A 225 -12.91 0.50 -4.15
CA GLY A 225 -13.28 0.09 -2.79
C GLY A 225 -13.05 -1.39 -2.52
N GLU A 226 -12.33 -2.07 -3.39
CA GLU A 226 -12.02 -3.50 -3.30
C GLU A 226 -10.80 -3.75 -2.40
N CYS A 227 -10.82 -4.90 -1.73
CA CYS A 227 -9.70 -5.39 -0.91
C CYS A 227 -9.28 -6.74 -1.45
N TRP A 228 -8.19 -6.78 -2.19
CA TRP A 228 -7.69 -7.97 -2.85
C TRP A 228 -6.78 -8.76 -1.93
N PHE A 229 -7.17 -9.99 -1.60
CA PHE A 229 -6.33 -10.86 -0.78
C PHE A 229 -5.28 -11.57 -1.63
N VAL A 230 -4.11 -11.81 -1.02
CA VAL A 230 -3.03 -12.62 -1.60
C VAL A 230 -2.64 -13.69 -0.58
N ILE A 231 -2.93 -14.95 -0.91
CA ILE A 231 -2.67 -16.10 -0.05
C ILE A 231 -1.94 -17.18 -0.88
N PRO A 232 -0.90 -17.82 -0.35
CA PRO A 232 -0.17 -18.85 -1.08
C PRO A 232 -1.09 -19.96 -1.60
N GLY A 233 -0.92 -20.30 -2.88
CA GLY A 233 -1.68 -21.38 -3.52
C GLY A 233 -3.15 -21.07 -3.83
N ARG A 234 -3.57 -19.81 -3.75
CA ARG A 234 -4.91 -19.37 -4.17
C ARG A 234 -4.81 -18.24 -5.19
N GLU A 235 -5.73 -18.23 -6.12
CA GLU A 235 -5.94 -17.09 -7.01
C GLU A 235 -6.37 -15.87 -6.21
N SER A 236 -5.77 -14.72 -6.49
CA SER A 236 -6.08 -13.46 -5.84
C SER A 236 -7.35 -12.85 -6.42
N GLU A 237 -8.25 -12.43 -5.56
CA GLU A 237 -9.52 -11.81 -5.93
C GLU A 237 -9.99 -10.81 -4.86
N PRO A 238 -10.96 -9.92 -5.16
CA PRO A 238 -11.55 -9.06 -4.15
C PRO A 238 -12.27 -9.86 -3.07
N PHE A 239 -11.95 -9.58 -1.80
CA PHE A 239 -12.62 -10.19 -0.66
C PHE A 239 -14.07 -9.72 -0.55
N ARG A 240 -15.01 -10.65 -0.41
CA ARG A 240 -16.44 -10.36 -0.29
C ARG A 240 -16.85 -10.15 1.15
N PHE A 241 -17.04 -8.88 1.54
CA PHE A 241 -17.58 -8.52 2.85
C PHE A 241 -19.08 -8.80 2.91
N ARG A 242 -19.56 -9.32 4.06
CA ARG A 242 -20.99 -9.47 4.30
C ARG A 242 -21.63 -8.10 4.54
N ASN A 243 -22.82 -7.88 3.97
CA ASN A 243 -23.58 -6.68 4.26
C ASN A 243 -24.09 -6.69 5.70
N ALA A 244 -24.04 -5.54 6.38
CA ALA A 244 -24.71 -5.35 7.65
C ALA A 244 -26.24 -5.41 7.45
N PRO A 245 -27.01 -5.93 8.42
CA PRO A 245 -28.48 -5.85 8.35
C PRO A 245 -28.92 -4.40 8.37
N GLY A 246 -29.78 -4.02 7.43
CA GLY A 246 -30.40 -2.70 7.39
C GLY A 246 -31.39 -2.48 8.55
N PRO A 247 -31.84 -1.23 8.76
CA PRO A 247 -32.88 -0.94 9.75
C PRO A 247 -34.17 -1.67 9.39
N ARG A 248 -34.85 -2.22 10.40
CA ARG A 248 -36.20 -2.77 10.17
C ARG A 248 -37.15 -1.64 9.86
N GLN A 249 -37.82 -1.70 8.72
CA GLN A 249 -38.96 -0.83 8.48
C GLN A 249 -40.03 -1.14 9.53
N ARG A 250 -40.54 -0.11 10.23
CA ARG A 250 -41.65 -0.24 11.18
C ARG A 250 -42.99 -0.29 10.42
#